data_5fe50c7221b3c75748c19cefbd11b7cc
#
_entry.id   5fe50c7221b3c75748c19cefbd11b7cc
#
_cell.length_a   1.000
_cell.length_b   1.000
_cell.length_c   1.000
_cell.angle_alpha   90.00
_cell.angle_beta   90.00
_cell.angle_gamma   90.00
#
_symmetry.space_group_name_H-M   'P 1'
#
loop_
_entity.id
_entity.type
_entity.pdbx_description
1 polymer ?
#
loop_
_entity_poly.entity_id
_entity_poly.type
_entity_poly.pdbx_seq_one_letter_code
_entity_poly.pdbx_strand_id
1 'polypeptide(L)'
;MSGSFYPMQEDVIWVADTGLFVACGRQQNNKYTALERFAQRNDLSFVIPQRVYDELGGAPDRSTPGQTPINSAIDAGWVTVAEEPDYTNSTVSQVMDDVRTFIAQSSNRREDQIEKADTALAAVAAEHLDVGDAEFTCVVTTDIDAGEAIVSALSKNGFDNRVQFKNGFELFEDIT
;
A
#
# COMPACT_ATOMS: atom_id res chain seq x y z
N MET A 1 14.01 -22.52 -6.22
CA MET A 1 13.06 -21.43 -6.29
C MET A 1 13.77 -20.11 -6.09
N SER A 2 13.42 -19.14 -6.86
CA SER A 2 14.03 -17.86 -6.68
C SER A 2 13.79 -17.34 -5.26
N GLY A 3 14.71 -16.56 -4.74
CA GLY A 3 14.55 -15.97 -3.42
C GLY A 3 13.38 -14.99 -3.34
N SER A 4 12.81 -14.68 -4.46
CA SER A 4 11.69 -13.79 -4.55
C SER A 4 10.45 -14.52 -4.06
N PHE A 5 9.99 -14.14 -2.90
CA PHE A 5 8.84 -14.75 -2.31
C PHE A 5 7.76 -13.71 -2.10
N TYR A 6 6.59 -14.01 -2.63
CA TYR A 6 5.41 -13.18 -2.40
C TYR A 6 4.34 -14.05 -1.76
N PRO A 7 3.73 -13.60 -0.66
CA PRO A 7 2.66 -14.36 -0.04
C PRO A 7 1.45 -14.40 -0.97
N MET A 8 1.15 -15.59 -1.49
CA MET A 8 0.09 -15.80 -2.48
C MET A 8 -1.05 -16.63 -1.89
N GLN A 9 -1.44 -16.30 -0.69
CA GLN A 9 -2.53 -16.99 0.01
C GLN A 9 -3.79 -16.13 -0.04
N GLU A 10 -4.94 -16.78 0.08
CA GLU A 10 -6.23 -16.10 0.03
C GLU A 10 -6.39 -15.07 1.14
N ASP A 11 -5.73 -15.28 2.28
CA ASP A 11 -5.85 -14.42 3.45
C ASP A 11 -4.84 -13.28 3.46
N VAL A 12 -4.17 -13.06 2.35
CA VAL A 12 -3.18 -11.98 2.23
C VAL A 12 -3.83 -10.76 1.56
N ILE A 13 -3.67 -9.61 2.20
CA ILE A 13 -4.05 -8.34 1.59
C ILE A 13 -2.77 -7.63 1.11
N TRP A 14 -2.80 -7.15 -0.13
CA TRP A 14 -1.72 -6.37 -0.72
C TRP A 14 -2.12 -4.91 -0.70
N VAL A 15 -1.47 -4.13 0.14
CA VAL A 15 -1.79 -2.70 0.32
C VAL A 15 -0.70 -1.89 -0.35
N ALA A 16 -1.10 -0.95 -1.19
CA ALA A 16 -0.15 -0.18 -2.00
C ALA A 16 -0.39 1.32 -1.86
N ASP A 17 0.69 2.10 -1.98
CA ASP A 17 0.60 3.55 -1.89
C ASP A 17 0.74 4.22 -3.26
N THR A 18 0.66 5.55 -3.23
CA THR A 18 0.74 6.40 -4.43
C THR A 18 2.02 6.15 -5.23
N GLY A 19 3.15 6.00 -4.53
CA GLY A 19 4.45 5.88 -5.17
C GLY A 19 4.56 4.70 -6.12
N LEU A 20 3.93 3.58 -5.80
CA LEU A 20 3.93 2.42 -6.68
C LEU A 20 3.33 2.75 -8.04
N PHE A 21 2.18 3.42 -8.03
CA PHE A 21 1.44 3.72 -9.26
C PHE A 21 2.06 4.86 -10.05
N VAL A 22 2.66 5.84 -9.36
CA VAL A 22 3.41 6.90 -10.02
C VAL A 22 4.63 6.31 -10.75
N ALA A 23 5.34 5.40 -10.11
CA ALA A 23 6.49 4.72 -10.73
C ALA A 23 6.05 3.84 -11.92
N CYS A 24 4.84 3.31 -11.85
CA CYS A 24 4.24 2.52 -12.91
C CYS A 24 3.99 3.31 -14.19
N GLY A 25 3.57 4.56 -14.06
CA GLY A 25 3.34 5.44 -15.18
C GLY A 25 2.06 5.13 -15.97
N ARG A 26 2.12 5.42 -17.26
CA ARG A 26 0.97 5.31 -18.15
C ARG A 26 0.69 3.87 -18.56
N GLN A 27 -0.51 3.62 -19.06
CA GLN A 27 -0.95 2.30 -19.49
C GLN A 27 -0.05 1.66 -20.55
N GLN A 28 0.62 2.46 -21.38
CA GLN A 28 1.55 1.96 -22.39
C GLN A 28 2.93 1.62 -21.82
N ASN A 29 3.17 1.96 -20.58
CA ASN A 29 4.45 1.70 -19.94
C ASN A 29 4.58 0.21 -19.60
N ASN A 30 5.77 -0.35 -19.82
CA ASN A 30 6.03 -1.76 -19.52
C ASN A 30 5.80 -2.08 -18.05
N LYS A 31 6.09 -1.15 -17.16
CA LYS A 31 5.87 -1.35 -15.72
C LYS A 31 4.39 -1.49 -15.39
N TYR A 32 3.54 -0.69 -16.02
CA TYR A 32 2.09 -0.78 -15.84
C TYR A 32 1.59 -2.16 -16.27
N THR A 33 1.98 -2.57 -17.48
CA THR A 33 1.58 -3.87 -18.02
C THR A 33 2.10 -5.02 -17.15
N ALA A 34 3.34 -4.92 -16.67
CA ALA A 34 3.94 -5.94 -15.83
C ALA A 34 3.20 -6.05 -14.50
N LEU A 35 2.83 -4.92 -13.89
CA LEU A 35 2.12 -4.90 -12.62
C LEU A 35 0.73 -5.51 -12.77
N GLU A 36 0.02 -5.15 -13.83
CA GLU A 36 -1.28 -5.72 -14.13
C GLU A 36 -1.20 -7.23 -14.30
N ARG A 37 -0.23 -7.72 -15.08
CA ARG A 37 -0.01 -9.14 -15.29
C ARG A 37 0.34 -9.87 -14.00
N PHE A 38 1.19 -9.25 -13.18
CA PHE A 38 1.55 -9.82 -11.90
C PHE A 38 0.31 -10.04 -11.02
N ALA A 39 -0.55 -9.03 -10.92
CA ALA A 39 -1.77 -9.13 -10.15
C ALA A 39 -2.70 -10.21 -10.71
N GLN A 40 -2.90 -10.23 -12.02
CA GLN A 40 -3.79 -11.19 -12.66
C GLN A 40 -3.30 -12.62 -12.53
N ARG A 41 -2.00 -12.85 -12.71
CA ARG A 41 -1.40 -14.18 -12.60
C ARG A 41 -1.48 -14.74 -11.19
N ASN A 42 -1.46 -13.89 -10.21
CA ASN A 42 -1.47 -14.30 -8.80
C ASN A 42 -2.83 -14.12 -8.14
N ASP A 43 -3.82 -13.76 -8.94
CA ASP A 43 -5.21 -13.60 -8.51
C ASP A 43 -5.31 -12.67 -7.30
N LEU A 44 -4.61 -11.55 -7.36
CA LEU A 44 -4.63 -10.55 -6.30
C LEU A 44 -5.12 -9.21 -6.82
N SER A 45 -5.56 -8.37 -5.89
CA SER A 45 -5.92 -7.00 -6.17
C SER A 45 -5.13 -6.12 -5.19
N PHE A 46 -4.48 -5.08 -5.71
CA PHE A 46 -3.83 -4.11 -4.85
C PHE A 46 -4.89 -3.26 -4.19
N VAL A 47 -4.90 -3.22 -2.87
CA VAL A 47 -5.84 -2.41 -2.10
C VAL A 47 -5.18 -1.07 -1.83
N ILE A 48 -5.85 0.01 -2.18
CA ILE A 48 -5.35 1.36 -1.95
C ILE A 48 -6.28 2.11 -1.02
N PRO A 49 -5.73 2.90 -0.08
CA PRO A 49 -6.56 3.78 0.74
C PRO A 49 -7.27 4.84 -0.13
N GLN A 50 -8.37 5.38 0.36
CA GLN A 50 -9.08 6.46 -0.31
C GLN A 50 -8.15 7.65 -0.60
N ARG A 51 -7.25 7.95 0.33
CA ARG A 51 -6.28 9.03 0.17
C ARG A 51 -5.39 8.81 -1.05
N VAL A 52 -4.94 7.58 -1.26
CA VAL A 52 -4.11 7.22 -2.41
C VAL A 52 -4.91 7.37 -3.70
N TYR A 53 -6.14 6.93 -3.70
CA TYR A 53 -7.04 7.10 -4.85
C TYR A 53 -7.18 8.58 -5.23
N ASP A 54 -7.39 9.43 -4.25
CA ASP A 54 -7.53 10.88 -4.47
C ASP A 54 -6.22 11.47 -5.03
N GLU A 55 -5.08 11.07 -4.48
CA GLU A 55 -3.78 11.57 -4.92
C GLU A 55 -3.44 11.14 -6.34
N LEU A 56 -3.94 10.00 -6.77
CA LEU A 56 -3.73 9.51 -8.14
C LEU A 56 -4.70 10.15 -9.15
N GLY A 57 -5.52 11.10 -8.70
CA GLY A 57 -6.42 11.80 -9.59
C GLY A 57 -7.67 10.98 -9.94
N GLY A 58 -8.02 10.03 -9.07
CA GLY A 58 -9.23 9.22 -9.27
C GLY A 58 -10.52 9.98 -9.04
N ALA A 59 -10.45 11.12 -8.34
CA ALA A 59 -11.63 11.94 -8.13
C ALA A 59 -12.14 12.50 -9.45
N PRO A 60 -13.46 12.61 -9.61
CA PRO A 60 -14.07 12.97 -10.91
C PRO A 60 -13.59 14.29 -11.50
N ASP A 61 -13.18 15.23 -10.67
CA ASP A 61 -12.72 16.55 -11.11
C ASP A 61 -11.21 16.62 -11.36
N ARG A 62 -10.50 15.50 -11.20
CA ARG A 62 -9.05 15.46 -11.40
C ARG A 62 -8.69 14.68 -12.65
N SER A 63 -8.46 15.41 -13.70
CA SER A 63 -8.06 14.86 -14.97
C SER A 63 -6.76 15.54 -15.39
N THR A 64 -5.63 14.97 -14.99
CA THR A 64 -4.32 15.49 -15.36
C THR A 64 -3.70 14.58 -16.41
N PRO A 65 -3.38 15.10 -17.60
CA PRO A 65 -2.75 14.28 -18.63
C PRO A 65 -1.44 13.67 -18.13
N GLY A 66 -1.26 12.40 -18.40
CA GLY A 66 -0.03 11.69 -18.05
C GLY A 66 -0.05 10.99 -16.70
N GLN A 67 -1.12 11.11 -15.95
CA GLN A 67 -1.25 10.37 -14.71
C GLN A 67 -1.57 8.90 -14.94
N THR A 68 -1.29 8.08 -13.92
CA THR A 68 -1.62 6.66 -13.95
C THR A 68 -3.13 6.48 -14.13
N PRO A 69 -3.57 5.63 -15.05
CA PRO A 69 -4.99 5.43 -15.27
C PRO A 69 -5.58 4.51 -14.21
N ILE A 70 -5.70 5.02 -12.99
CA ILE A 70 -6.12 4.22 -11.84
C ILE A 70 -7.54 3.68 -11.98
N ASN A 71 -8.44 4.44 -12.61
CA ASN A 71 -9.81 3.97 -12.82
C ASN A 71 -9.87 2.78 -13.77
N SER A 72 -8.97 2.73 -14.75
CA SER A 72 -8.87 1.56 -15.64
C SER A 72 -8.43 0.33 -14.89
N ALA A 73 -7.51 0.47 -13.96
CA ALA A 73 -7.02 -0.64 -13.13
C ALA A 73 -8.13 -1.14 -12.19
N ILE A 74 -8.92 -0.22 -11.64
CA ILE A 74 -10.05 -0.56 -10.78
C ILE A 74 -11.10 -1.32 -11.59
N ASP A 75 -11.46 -0.81 -12.76
CA ASP A 75 -12.44 -1.45 -13.64
C ASP A 75 -11.98 -2.84 -14.09
N ALA A 76 -10.69 -3.00 -14.30
CA ALA A 76 -10.11 -4.29 -14.68
C ALA A 76 -9.98 -5.27 -13.50
N GLY A 77 -10.19 -4.80 -12.27
CA GLY A 77 -10.25 -5.65 -11.08
C GLY A 77 -8.94 -5.92 -10.37
N TRP A 78 -7.84 -5.30 -10.80
CA TRP A 78 -6.55 -5.54 -10.14
C TRP A 78 -6.15 -4.43 -9.18
N VAL A 79 -7.02 -3.43 -8.98
CA VAL A 79 -6.89 -2.42 -7.93
C VAL A 79 -8.26 -2.25 -7.28
N THR A 80 -8.28 -2.17 -5.97
CA THR A 80 -9.49 -1.97 -5.18
C THR A 80 -9.26 -0.81 -4.23
N VAL A 81 -10.24 0.10 -4.13
CA VAL A 81 -10.18 1.19 -3.16
C VAL A 81 -10.78 0.70 -1.85
N ALA A 82 -10.01 0.79 -0.76
CA ALA A 82 -10.49 0.39 0.56
C ALA A 82 -11.52 1.38 1.08
N GLU A 83 -12.45 0.88 1.88
CA GLU A 83 -13.33 1.75 2.65
C GLU A 83 -12.53 2.52 3.69
N GLU A 84 -13.01 3.68 4.10
CA GLU A 84 -12.37 4.45 5.16
C GLU A 84 -12.26 3.60 6.42
N PRO A 85 -11.08 3.50 7.04
CA PRO A 85 -10.95 2.74 8.28
C PRO A 85 -11.76 3.36 9.41
N ASP A 86 -12.13 2.53 10.36
CA ASP A 86 -12.75 2.99 11.59
C ASP A 86 -11.67 3.56 12.52
N TYR A 87 -11.54 4.88 12.51
CA TYR A 87 -10.52 5.57 13.31
C TYR A 87 -10.83 5.57 14.81
N THR A 88 -12.01 5.11 15.20
CA THR A 88 -12.33 4.91 16.62
C THR A 88 -11.80 3.56 17.14
N ASN A 89 -11.38 2.68 16.24
CA ASN A 89 -10.73 1.43 16.62
C ASN A 89 -9.37 1.76 17.25
N SER A 90 -9.16 1.33 18.49
CA SER A 90 -7.94 1.67 19.23
C SER A 90 -6.67 1.12 18.60
N THR A 91 -6.74 -0.06 17.98
CA THR A 91 -5.60 -0.65 17.29
C THR A 91 -5.22 0.16 16.06
N VAL A 92 -6.19 0.55 15.24
CA VAL A 92 -5.95 1.40 14.07
C VAL A 92 -5.33 2.72 14.48
N SER A 93 -5.91 3.38 15.47
CA SER A 93 -5.44 4.66 15.99
C SER A 93 -4.01 4.58 16.51
N GLN A 94 -3.70 3.53 17.28
CA GLN A 94 -2.37 3.34 17.84
C GLN A 94 -1.33 3.07 16.76
N VAL A 95 -1.68 2.26 15.77
CA VAL A 95 -0.77 1.99 14.64
C VAL A 95 -0.44 3.28 13.89
N MET A 96 -1.44 4.12 13.63
CA MET A 96 -1.22 5.40 12.97
C MET A 96 -0.28 6.31 13.76
N ASP A 97 -0.47 6.40 15.07
CA ASP A 97 0.40 7.19 15.94
C ASP A 97 1.83 6.66 15.93
N ASP A 98 1.98 5.34 15.98
CA ASP A 98 3.30 4.71 15.98
C ASP A 98 4.03 4.93 14.64
N VAL A 99 3.30 4.89 13.53
CA VAL A 99 3.89 5.18 12.21
C VAL A 99 4.43 6.61 12.17
N ARG A 100 3.66 7.59 12.64
CA ARG A 100 4.11 8.98 12.68
C ARG A 100 5.37 9.11 13.50
N THR A 101 5.39 8.48 14.66
CA THR A 101 6.56 8.52 15.56
C THR A 101 7.79 7.90 14.91
N PHE A 102 7.65 6.73 14.31
CA PHE A 102 8.78 6.06 13.64
C PHE A 102 9.32 6.87 12.48
N ILE A 103 8.45 7.42 11.64
CA ILE A 103 8.89 8.22 10.50
C ILE A 103 9.57 9.51 10.97
N ALA A 104 9.01 10.18 11.99
CA ALA A 104 9.59 11.39 12.53
C ALA A 104 10.99 11.13 13.08
N GLN A 105 11.19 10.02 13.77
CA GLN A 105 12.49 9.66 14.36
C GLN A 105 13.51 9.26 13.28
N SER A 106 13.10 8.48 12.31
CA SER A 106 14.03 7.94 11.31
C SER A 106 14.40 8.94 10.23
N SER A 107 13.51 9.88 9.91
CA SER A 107 13.71 10.84 8.82
C SER A 107 13.98 12.27 9.30
N ASN A 108 14.02 12.46 10.61
CA ASN A 108 14.21 13.79 11.22
C ASN A 108 13.15 14.80 10.78
N ARG A 109 11.97 14.34 10.45
CA ARG A 109 10.81 15.17 10.12
C ARG A 109 9.94 15.32 11.36
N ARG A 110 9.24 16.46 11.46
CA ARG A 110 8.23 16.62 12.51
C ARG A 110 6.99 15.78 12.12
N GLU A 111 6.25 15.34 13.14
CA GLU A 111 5.07 14.50 12.89
C GLU A 111 4.02 15.18 12.03
N ASP A 112 3.90 16.50 12.12
CA ASP A 112 2.94 17.24 11.29
C ASP A 112 3.37 17.37 9.82
N GLN A 113 4.59 16.98 9.49
CA GLN A 113 5.12 17.01 8.12
C GLN A 113 5.05 15.64 7.45
N ILE A 114 4.55 14.63 8.15
CA ILE A 114 4.48 13.29 7.62
C ILE A 114 3.26 13.17 6.69
N GLU A 115 3.46 12.51 5.55
CA GLU A 115 2.42 12.31 4.55
C GLU A 115 1.22 11.57 5.16
N LYS A 116 0.03 12.11 4.94
CA LYS A 116 -1.20 11.46 5.42
C LYS A 116 -1.45 10.14 4.71
N ALA A 117 -0.94 9.98 3.50
CA ALA A 117 -1.06 8.73 2.77
C ALA A 117 -0.34 7.59 3.48
N ASP A 118 0.81 7.86 4.12
CA ASP A 118 1.58 6.84 4.84
C ASP A 118 0.78 6.29 6.03
N THR A 119 0.14 7.17 6.80
CA THR A 119 -0.68 6.73 7.92
C THR A 119 -1.97 6.06 7.45
N ALA A 120 -2.53 6.49 6.33
CA ALA A 120 -3.71 5.86 5.75
C ALA A 120 -3.41 4.43 5.30
N LEU A 121 -2.23 4.22 4.71
CA LEU A 121 -1.79 2.89 4.30
C LEU A 121 -1.71 1.95 5.51
N ALA A 122 -1.09 2.43 6.57
CA ALA A 122 -0.98 1.66 7.82
C ALA A 122 -2.34 1.37 8.44
N ALA A 123 -3.25 2.34 8.41
CA ALA A 123 -4.59 2.17 8.97
C ALA A 123 -5.37 1.08 8.25
N VAL A 124 -5.31 1.04 6.92
CA VAL A 124 -5.98 0.01 6.14
C VAL A 124 -5.41 -1.37 6.50
N ALA A 125 -4.09 -1.49 6.54
CA ALA A 125 -3.45 -2.75 6.90
C ALA A 125 -3.84 -3.21 8.30
N ALA A 126 -3.80 -2.30 9.28
CA ALA A 126 -4.12 -2.60 10.67
C ALA A 126 -5.57 -3.05 10.82
N GLU A 127 -6.50 -2.38 10.16
CA GLU A 127 -7.91 -2.72 10.26
C GLU A 127 -8.18 -4.13 9.75
N HIS A 128 -7.65 -4.48 8.57
CA HIS A 128 -7.85 -5.80 8.01
C HIS A 128 -7.26 -6.90 8.88
N LEU A 129 -6.08 -6.66 9.46
CA LEU A 129 -5.48 -7.63 10.37
C LEU A 129 -6.26 -7.75 11.68
N ASP A 130 -6.76 -6.63 12.20
CA ASP A 130 -7.45 -6.60 13.49
C ASP A 130 -8.83 -7.22 13.41
N VAL A 131 -9.60 -6.94 12.34
CA VAL A 131 -10.94 -7.52 12.20
C VAL A 131 -10.89 -8.96 11.68
N GLY A 132 -9.75 -9.43 11.23
CA GLY A 132 -9.56 -10.84 10.86
C GLY A 132 -9.94 -11.20 9.43
N ASP A 133 -10.23 -10.23 8.55
CA ASP A 133 -10.47 -10.56 7.14
C ASP A 133 -9.18 -10.68 6.33
N ALA A 134 -8.03 -10.47 6.98
CA ALA A 134 -6.72 -10.85 6.44
C ALA A 134 -5.85 -11.38 7.56
N GLU A 135 -5.10 -12.43 7.30
CA GLU A 135 -4.14 -12.98 8.27
C GLU A 135 -2.75 -12.39 8.07
N PHE A 136 -2.46 -11.93 6.85
CA PHE A 136 -1.15 -11.41 6.49
C PHE A 136 -1.34 -10.20 5.59
N THR A 137 -0.46 -9.21 5.71
CA THR A 137 -0.46 -8.07 4.81
C THR A 137 0.90 -7.89 4.16
N CYS A 138 0.91 -7.61 2.88
CA CYS A 138 2.09 -7.20 2.15
C CYS A 138 1.91 -5.72 1.80
N VAL A 139 2.78 -4.88 2.34
CA VAL A 139 2.74 -3.43 2.10
C VAL A 139 3.73 -3.11 0.99
N VAL A 140 3.26 -2.50 -0.08
CA VAL A 140 4.09 -2.14 -1.22
C VAL A 140 4.18 -0.63 -1.32
N THR A 141 5.38 -0.09 -1.15
CA THR A 141 5.63 1.34 -1.22
C THR A 141 7.03 1.59 -1.77
N THR A 142 7.22 2.74 -2.41
CA THR A 142 8.55 3.19 -2.86
C THR A 142 9.27 4.00 -1.79
N ASP A 143 8.58 4.35 -0.71
CA ASP A 143 9.16 5.09 0.42
C ASP A 143 9.62 4.08 1.48
N ILE A 144 10.95 3.89 1.56
CA ILE A 144 11.54 2.91 2.46
C ILE A 144 11.24 3.24 3.92
N ASP A 145 11.34 4.52 4.30
CA ASP A 145 11.06 4.94 5.67
C ASP A 145 9.61 4.62 6.06
N ALA A 146 8.68 4.89 5.16
CA ALA A 146 7.28 4.56 5.40
C ALA A 146 7.06 3.06 5.52
N GLY A 147 7.66 2.28 4.62
CA GLY A 147 7.51 0.82 4.66
C GLY A 147 8.04 0.22 5.96
N GLU A 148 9.21 0.65 6.39
CA GLU A 148 9.81 0.18 7.63
C GLU A 148 9.00 0.62 8.85
N ALA A 149 8.49 1.84 8.83
CA ALA A 149 7.67 2.35 9.93
C ALA A 149 6.36 1.56 10.06
N ILE A 150 5.74 1.21 8.94
CA ILE A 150 4.49 0.44 8.96
C ILE A 150 4.74 -0.96 9.54
N VAL A 151 5.80 -1.63 9.09
CA VAL A 151 6.16 -2.94 9.64
C VAL A 151 6.43 -2.86 11.14
N SER A 152 7.19 -1.84 11.57
CA SER A 152 7.51 -1.66 12.97
C SER A 152 6.27 -1.38 13.82
N ALA A 153 5.39 -0.52 13.34
CA ALA A 153 4.17 -0.17 14.06
C ALA A 153 3.22 -1.38 14.16
N LEU A 154 3.05 -2.13 13.08
CA LEU A 154 2.20 -3.31 13.11
C LEU A 154 2.78 -4.39 14.01
N SER A 155 4.08 -4.60 13.96
CA SER A 155 4.75 -5.58 14.81
C SER A 155 4.61 -5.23 16.28
N LYS A 156 4.75 -3.94 16.62
CA LYS A 156 4.60 -3.45 17.99
C LYS A 156 3.17 -3.66 18.51
N ASN A 157 2.19 -3.66 17.62
CA ASN A 157 0.79 -3.78 18.00
C ASN A 157 0.24 -5.21 17.86
N GLY A 158 1.12 -6.20 17.84
CA GLY A 158 0.73 -7.59 17.93
C GLY A 158 0.65 -8.33 16.60
N PHE A 159 1.06 -7.69 15.50
CA PHE A 159 0.99 -8.31 14.17
C PHE A 159 2.35 -8.71 13.62
N ASP A 160 3.33 -8.91 14.51
CA ASP A 160 4.64 -9.41 14.09
C ASP A 160 4.47 -10.77 13.40
N ASN A 161 5.27 -11.02 12.38
CA ASN A 161 5.17 -12.20 11.50
C ASN A 161 3.90 -12.23 10.63
N ARG A 162 3.11 -11.16 10.63
CA ARG A 162 1.90 -11.05 9.81
C ARG A 162 1.96 -9.87 8.85
N VAL A 163 3.13 -9.28 8.70
CA VAL A 163 3.33 -8.12 7.82
C VAL A 163 4.66 -8.24 7.10
N GLN A 164 4.69 -7.86 5.85
CA GLN A 164 5.89 -7.80 5.03
C GLN A 164 5.87 -6.49 4.26
N PHE A 165 7.02 -5.85 4.15
CA PHE A 165 7.21 -4.69 3.30
C PHE A 165 7.94 -5.11 2.03
N LYS A 166 7.40 -4.71 0.88
CA LYS A 166 8.08 -4.89 -0.41
C LYS A 166 8.30 -3.52 -1.03
N ASN A 167 9.55 -3.20 -1.33
CA ASN A 167 9.89 -1.96 -2.03
C ASN A 167 9.33 -2.03 -3.46
N GLY A 168 8.58 -1.00 -3.86
CA GLY A 168 7.95 -0.96 -5.16
C GLY A 168 8.94 -1.01 -6.32
N PHE A 169 10.10 -0.38 -6.17
CA PHE A 169 11.13 -0.43 -7.22
C PHE A 169 11.70 -1.84 -7.38
N GLU A 170 11.90 -2.54 -6.27
CA GLU A 170 12.35 -3.94 -6.33
C GLU A 170 11.28 -4.83 -6.95
N LEU A 171 10.02 -4.57 -6.65
CA LEU A 171 8.92 -5.32 -7.27
C LEU A 171 8.99 -5.18 -8.80
N PHE A 172 9.17 -3.97 -9.31
CA PHE A 172 9.28 -3.77 -10.76
C PHE A 172 10.49 -4.48 -11.35
N GLU A 173 11.61 -4.51 -10.63
CA GLU A 173 12.78 -5.26 -11.09
C GLU A 173 12.47 -6.75 -11.20
N ASP A 174 11.71 -7.29 -10.26
CA ASP A 174 11.38 -8.71 -10.23
C ASP A 174 10.38 -9.12 -11.32
N ILE A 175 9.49 -8.23 -11.72
CA ILE A 175 8.39 -8.56 -12.64
C ILE A 175 8.59 -8.02 -14.06
N THR A 176 9.60 -7.20 -14.29
CA THR A 176 9.92 -6.69 -15.64
C THR A 176 11.23 -7.31 -16.25
#